data_caf6f1a5ed0ded353a3d7e35e7a7f56e
#
_entry.id   caf6f1a5ed0ded353a3d7e35e7a7f56e
#
_cell.length_a   1.000
_cell.length_b   1.000
_cell.length_c   1.000
_cell.angle_alpha   90.00
_cell.angle_beta   90.00
_cell.angle_gamma   90.00
#
_symmetry.space_group_name_H-M   'P 1'
#
loop_
_entity.id
_entity.type
_entity.pdbx_description
1 polymer ?
#
loop_
_entity_poly.entity_id
_entity_poly.type
_entity_poly.pdbx_seq_one_letter_code
_entity_poly.pdbx_strand_id
1 'polypeptide(L)'
;ADELRYLFANADSAAILHGAEFTPIIQDVRGDVPTLKVTVAVPDGSGADISGSVDYADLLASTPAGPWERGEEDIILSYTGGTTGMPKGVMWPHRAFLFACAGGAGYFNPAGPVVVPEDIADRAANGYPLKMMPLAPLMHGAAIWATWSAILNGLTIILDENKAFQPEHIFDMAE
;
A
#
# COMPACT_ATOMS: atom_id res chain seq x y z
N ALA A 1 -17.05 -8.39 -9.43
CA ALA A 1 -17.72 -8.60 -8.14
C ALA A 1 -17.22 -9.88 -7.44
N ASP A 2 -17.24 -11.05 -8.10
CA ASP A 2 -16.92 -12.36 -7.46
C ASP A 2 -15.49 -12.45 -6.94
N GLU A 3 -14.53 -11.91 -7.69
CA GLU A 3 -13.14 -11.84 -7.25
C GLU A 3 -12.97 -10.97 -6.00
N LEU A 4 -13.69 -9.84 -5.92
CA LEU A 4 -13.66 -8.98 -4.72
C LEU A 4 -14.29 -9.68 -3.51
N ARG A 5 -15.41 -10.39 -3.70
CA ARG A 5 -16.01 -11.20 -2.64
C ARG A 5 -15.02 -12.21 -2.09
N TYR A 6 -14.35 -12.92 -3.01
CA TYR A 6 -13.33 -13.89 -2.61
C TYR A 6 -12.17 -13.21 -1.86
N LEU A 7 -11.59 -12.15 -2.40
CA LEU A 7 -10.44 -11.46 -1.79
C LEU A 7 -10.77 -10.96 -0.38
N PHE A 8 -11.90 -10.29 -0.23
CA PHE A 8 -12.28 -9.70 1.06
C PHE A 8 -12.63 -10.76 2.10
N ALA A 9 -13.30 -11.84 1.70
CA ALA A 9 -13.60 -12.95 2.59
C ALA A 9 -12.34 -13.76 2.95
N ASN A 10 -11.46 -14.01 1.98
CA ASN A 10 -10.22 -14.77 2.21
C ASN A 10 -9.20 -14.01 3.08
N ALA A 11 -9.21 -12.67 3.01
CA ALA A 11 -8.36 -11.80 3.83
C ALA A 11 -8.99 -11.46 5.19
N ASP A 12 -10.18 -11.97 5.53
CA ASP A 12 -10.95 -11.57 6.71
C ASP A 12 -11.05 -10.04 6.85
N SER A 13 -11.26 -9.34 5.72
CA SER A 13 -11.23 -7.88 5.68
C SER A 13 -12.26 -7.27 6.61
N ALA A 14 -11.83 -6.47 7.58
CA ALA A 14 -12.69 -5.72 8.49
C ALA A 14 -12.98 -4.29 7.99
N ALA A 15 -12.04 -3.72 7.25
CA ALA A 15 -12.15 -2.38 6.67
C ALA A 15 -11.52 -2.35 5.27
N ILE A 16 -12.03 -1.49 4.39
CA ILE A 16 -11.50 -1.27 3.05
C ILE A 16 -11.37 0.23 2.78
N LEU A 17 -10.20 0.63 2.28
CA LEU A 17 -10.01 1.92 1.63
C LEU A 17 -10.08 1.71 0.11
N HIS A 18 -10.83 2.56 -0.59
CA HIS A 18 -10.99 2.45 -2.05
C HIS A 18 -11.14 3.84 -2.68
N GLY A 19 -10.81 3.97 -3.97
CA GLY A 19 -11.17 5.16 -4.73
C GLY A 19 -12.69 5.34 -4.81
N ALA A 20 -13.15 6.57 -4.83
CA ALA A 20 -14.58 6.90 -4.84
C ALA A 20 -15.31 6.23 -6.02
N GLU A 21 -14.67 6.12 -7.19
CA GLU A 21 -15.23 5.46 -8.39
C GLU A 21 -15.64 4.00 -8.14
N PHE A 22 -15.02 3.33 -7.15
CA PHE A 22 -15.31 1.94 -6.81
C PHE A 22 -16.42 1.76 -5.77
N THR A 23 -16.97 2.84 -5.22
CA THR A 23 -18.03 2.76 -4.20
C THR A 23 -19.19 1.85 -4.63
N PRO A 24 -19.75 1.93 -5.85
CA PRO A 24 -20.89 1.09 -6.23
C PRO A 24 -20.59 -0.41 -6.14
N ILE A 25 -19.42 -0.85 -6.64
CA ILE A 25 -19.05 -2.26 -6.59
C ILE A 25 -18.71 -2.73 -5.18
N ILE A 26 -18.11 -1.87 -4.35
CA ILE A 26 -17.83 -2.17 -2.94
C ILE A 26 -19.13 -2.36 -2.17
N GLN A 27 -20.12 -1.50 -2.37
CA GLN A 27 -21.44 -1.63 -1.72
C GLN A 27 -22.19 -2.88 -2.17
N ASP A 28 -22.08 -3.26 -3.46
CA ASP A 28 -22.66 -4.50 -3.98
C ASP A 28 -22.12 -5.76 -3.29
N VAL A 29 -20.80 -5.79 -3.05
CA VAL A 29 -20.15 -6.98 -2.46
C VAL A 29 -20.15 -6.99 -0.92
N ARG A 30 -20.32 -5.84 -0.29
CA ARG A 30 -20.21 -5.69 1.17
C ARG A 30 -21.14 -6.62 1.95
N GLY A 31 -22.37 -6.80 1.45
CA GLY A 31 -23.37 -7.66 2.09
C GLY A 31 -22.96 -9.13 2.18
N ASP A 32 -22.09 -9.57 1.27
CA ASP A 32 -21.63 -10.96 1.17
C ASP A 32 -20.35 -11.22 2.00
N VAL A 33 -19.78 -10.19 2.64
CA VAL A 33 -18.55 -10.28 3.45
C VAL A 33 -18.84 -9.85 4.89
N PRO A 34 -19.29 -10.75 5.77
CA PRO A 34 -19.74 -10.40 7.12
C PRO A 34 -18.68 -9.76 8.02
N THR A 35 -17.40 -9.98 7.73
CA THR A 35 -16.26 -9.38 8.44
C THR A 35 -16.10 -7.91 8.12
N LEU A 36 -16.52 -7.45 6.92
CA LEU A 36 -16.35 -6.08 6.45
C LEU A 36 -17.31 -5.12 7.17
N LYS A 37 -16.78 -4.33 8.08
CA LYS A 37 -17.54 -3.38 8.93
C LYS A 37 -17.49 -1.96 8.39
N VAL A 38 -16.35 -1.55 7.84
CA VAL A 38 -16.09 -0.18 7.44
C VAL A 38 -15.60 -0.13 6.01
N THR A 39 -16.14 0.80 5.23
CA THR A 39 -15.60 1.18 3.92
C THR A 39 -15.28 2.66 3.93
N VAL A 40 -14.12 3.05 3.41
CA VAL A 40 -13.66 4.42 3.34
C VAL A 40 -13.40 4.78 1.88
N ALA A 41 -14.06 5.81 1.39
CA ALA A 41 -13.90 6.31 0.04
C ALA A 41 -12.86 7.45 -0.01
N VAL A 42 -11.83 7.26 -0.82
CA VAL A 42 -10.79 8.26 -1.08
C VAL A 42 -11.18 9.05 -2.33
N PRO A 43 -11.22 10.40 -2.29
CA PRO A 43 -11.50 11.22 -3.45
C PRO A 43 -10.53 10.92 -4.60
N ASP A 44 -11.05 10.69 -5.80
CA ASP A 44 -10.29 10.35 -7.01
C ASP A 44 -10.64 11.24 -8.22
N GLY A 45 -11.41 12.29 -7.99
CA GLY A 45 -11.88 13.22 -9.02
C GLY A 45 -13.03 12.68 -9.89
N SER A 46 -13.52 11.47 -9.65
CA SER A 46 -14.64 10.89 -10.42
C SER A 46 -15.99 11.59 -10.16
N GLY A 47 -16.14 12.22 -8.99
CA GLY A 47 -17.43 12.74 -8.53
C GLY A 47 -18.46 11.66 -8.21
N ALA A 48 -18.02 10.41 -8.01
CA ALA A 48 -18.91 9.30 -7.69
C ALA A 48 -19.61 9.49 -6.33
N ASP A 49 -20.82 8.94 -6.22
CA ASP A 49 -21.54 8.89 -4.95
C ASP A 49 -20.85 7.92 -3.99
N ILE A 50 -20.45 8.42 -2.82
CA ILE A 50 -19.77 7.64 -1.78
C ILE A 50 -20.74 7.14 -0.69
N SER A 51 -22.05 7.21 -0.94
CA SER A 51 -23.08 6.77 0.02
C SER A 51 -22.80 5.37 0.56
N GLY A 52 -22.85 5.23 1.88
CA GLY A 52 -22.53 3.99 2.58
C GLY A 52 -21.05 3.79 2.92
N SER A 53 -20.16 4.68 2.48
CA SER A 53 -18.76 4.75 2.88
C SER A 53 -18.48 6.00 3.72
N VAL A 54 -17.47 5.94 4.56
CA VAL A 54 -16.92 7.10 5.27
C VAL A 54 -16.08 7.90 4.28
N ASP A 55 -16.18 9.23 4.29
CA ASP A 55 -15.26 10.07 3.53
C ASP A 55 -13.86 10.00 4.16
N TYR A 56 -12.84 9.91 3.32
CA TYR A 56 -11.44 9.85 3.77
C TYR A 56 -11.03 11.10 4.56
N ALA A 57 -11.55 12.28 4.21
CA ALA A 57 -11.30 13.51 4.96
C ALA A 57 -11.87 13.44 6.39
N ASP A 58 -13.05 12.85 6.55
CA ASP A 58 -13.66 12.64 7.88
C ASP A 58 -12.83 11.64 8.71
N LEU A 59 -12.31 10.60 8.07
CA LEU A 59 -11.40 9.66 8.74
C LEU A 59 -10.14 10.38 9.25
N LEU A 60 -9.52 11.22 8.43
CA LEU A 60 -8.33 12.00 8.81
C LEU A 60 -8.60 13.00 9.93
N ALA A 61 -9.81 13.56 9.99
CA ALA A 61 -10.23 14.47 11.05
C ALA A 61 -10.58 13.77 12.38
N SER A 62 -10.68 12.44 12.36
CA SER A 62 -11.03 11.65 13.55
C SER A 62 -9.87 11.58 14.53
N THR A 63 -10.20 11.40 15.83
CA THR A 63 -9.18 11.17 16.85
C THR A 63 -8.71 9.72 16.80
N PRO A 64 -7.39 9.48 16.69
CA PRO A 64 -6.86 8.11 16.76
C PRO A 64 -7.25 7.39 18.04
N ALA A 65 -7.55 6.11 17.95
CA ALA A 65 -7.96 5.29 19.08
C ALA A 65 -6.85 5.01 20.12
N GLY A 66 -5.67 5.59 19.95
CA GLY A 66 -4.50 5.43 20.81
C GLY A 66 -3.44 4.49 20.22
N PRO A 67 -2.37 4.26 20.97
CA PRO A 67 -1.29 3.38 20.49
C PRO A 67 -1.79 1.93 20.40
N TRP A 68 -1.44 1.27 19.30
CA TRP A 68 -1.70 -0.15 19.11
C TRP A 68 -0.40 -0.91 19.35
N GLU A 69 -0.49 -2.02 20.07
CA GLU A 69 0.64 -2.96 20.10
C GLU A 69 0.83 -3.54 18.69
N ARG A 70 2.06 -3.47 18.19
CA ARG A 70 2.48 -4.03 16.91
C ARG A 70 3.59 -5.03 17.16
N GLY A 71 3.53 -6.14 16.44
CA GLY A 71 4.52 -7.20 16.53
C GLY A 71 5.29 -7.40 15.22
N GLU A 72 6.47 -7.95 15.32
CA GLU A 72 7.27 -8.32 14.17
C GLU A 72 6.63 -9.43 13.33
N GLU A 73 5.70 -10.18 13.94
CA GLU A 73 4.93 -11.26 13.32
C GLU A 73 3.58 -10.78 12.72
N ASP A 74 3.23 -9.51 12.87
CA ASP A 74 2.07 -8.94 12.15
C ASP A 74 2.28 -9.09 10.65
N ILE A 75 1.19 -9.35 9.91
CA ILE A 75 1.26 -9.78 8.52
C ILE A 75 0.89 -8.65 7.56
N ILE A 76 1.72 -8.47 6.53
CA ILE A 76 1.33 -7.81 5.29
C ILE A 76 0.87 -8.90 4.33
N LEU A 77 -0.38 -8.84 3.88
CA LEU A 77 -0.95 -9.80 2.94
C LEU A 77 -0.96 -9.18 1.54
N SER A 78 -0.18 -9.76 0.63
CA SER A 78 -0.10 -9.32 -0.76
C SER A 78 -0.68 -10.37 -1.69
N TYR A 79 -1.78 -10.03 -2.37
CA TYR A 79 -2.38 -10.94 -3.34
C TYR A 79 -1.67 -10.91 -4.68
N THR A 80 -1.45 -12.09 -5.24
CA THR A 80 -0.86 -12.26 -6.57
C THR A 80 -1.89 -12.83 -7.52
N GLY A 81 -2.05 -12.23 -8.70
CA GLY A 81 -2.81 -12.83 -9.81
C GLY A 81 -2.13 -14.12 -10.24
N GLY A 82 -2.83 -15.24 -10.15
CA GLY A 82 -2.35 -16.53 -10.70
C GLY A 82 -2.77 -16.66 -12.16
N THR A 83 -1.97 -17.37 -12.96
CA THR A 83 -2.34 -17.73 -14.35
C THR A 83 -3.48 -18.77 -14.38
N THR A 84 -3.73 -19.43 -13.26
CA THR A 84 -4.75 -20.48 -13.11
C THR A 84 -5.41 -20.38 -11.73
N GLY A 85 -6.69 -19.96 -11.71
CA GLY A 85 -7.50 -19.93 -10.50
C GLY A 85 -7.57 -18.60 -9.79
N MET A 86 -8.09 -18.61 -8.56
CA MET A 86 -8.26 -17.39 -7.74
C MET A 86 -6.93 -16.86 -7.23
N PRO A 87 -6.80 -15.54 -7.02
CA PRO A 87 -5.60 -14.93 -6.45
C PRO A 87 -5.20 -15.56 -5.11
N LYS A 88 -3.90 -15.64 -4.85
CA LYS A 88 -3.35 -16.18 -3.59
C LYS A 88 -2.69 -15.08 -2.79
N GLY A 89 -3.00 -15.03 -1.49
CA GLY A 89 -2.38 -14.10 -0.56
C GLY A 89 -1.02 -14.61 -0.10
N VAL A 90 0.04 -13.86 -0.42
CA VAL A 90 1.38 -14.09 0.12
C VAL A 90 1.48 -13.37 1.46
N MET A 91 1.74 -14.10 2.51
CA MET A 91 1.86 -13.57 3.88
C MET A 91 3.32 -13.19 4.16
N TRP A 92 3.53 -11.91 4.45
CA TRP A 92 4.82 -11.36 4.84
C TRP A 92 4.76 -10.91 6.29
N PRO A 93 5.42 -11.60 7.26
CA PRO A 93 5.63 -11.01 8.58
C PRO A 93 6.34 -9.66 8.45
N HIS A 94 5.97 -8.67 9.29
CA HIS A 94 6.55 -7.33 9.23
C HIS A 94 8.07 -7.35 9.26
N ARG A 95 8.66 -8.21 10.10
CA ARG A 95 10.12 -8.42 10.13
C ARG A 95 10.67 -8.88 8.77
N ALA A 96 10.07 -9.91 8.18
CA ALA A 96 10.53 -10.45 6.90
C ALA A 96 10.36 -9.42 5.78
N PHE A 97 9.23 -8.70 5.78
CA PHE A 97 8.99 -7.62 4.82
C PHE A 97 10.02 -6.50 4.94
N LEU A 98 10.34 -6.07 6.16
CA LEU A 98 11.34 -5.04 6.41
C LEU A 98 12.70 -5.41 5.79
N PHE A 99 13.20 -6.60 6.09
CA PHE A 99 14.54 -7.01 5.65
C PHE A 99 14.59 -7.38 4.16
N ALA A 100 13.58 -8.08 3.65
CA ALA A 100 13.58 -8.55 2.27
C ALA A 100 13.12 -7.50 1.25
N CYS A 101 12.10 -6.72 1.58
CA CYS A 101 11.36 -5.90 0.61
C CYS A 101 11.49 -4.40 0.86
N ALA A 102 11.66 -3.98 2.09
CA ALA A 102 11.63 -2.56 2.47
C ALA A 102 13.03 -1.94 2.66
N GLY A 103 14.05 -2.57 2.12
CA GLY A 103 15.42 -2.03 2.11
C GLY A 103 16.22 -2.28 3.38
N GLY A 104 15.67 -3.01 4.38
CA GLY A 104 16.39 -3.35 5.60
C GLY A 104 17.65 -4.18 5.37
N ALA A 105 17.73 -4.94 4.26
CA ALA A 105 18.94 -5.66 3.85
C ALA A 105 20.07 -4.75 3.31
N GLY A 106 19.83 -3.46 3.13
CA GLY A 106 20.86 -2.49 2.79
C GLY A 106 21.23 -2.40 1.31
N TYR A 107 20.44 -2.96 0.41
CA TYR A 107 20.73 -2.95 -1.04
C TYR A 107 20.91 -1.55 -1.63
N PHE A 108 20.24 -0.55 -1.09
CA PHE A 108 20.26 0.83 -1.57
C PHE A 108 20.90 1.79 -0.56
N ASN A 109 21.58 1.28 0.46
CA ASN A 109 22.19 2.12 1.49
C ASN A 109 23.64 1.69 1.77
N PRO A 110 24.62 2.62 1.62
CA PRO A 110 26.04 2.34 1.89
C PRO A 110 26.33 1.89 3.33
N ALA A 111 25.44 2.20 4.29
CA ALA A 111 25.56 1.76 5.68
C ALA A 111 25.32 0.24 5.86
N GLY A 112 24.92 -0.47 4.79
CA GLY A 112 24.66 -1.90 4.85
C GLY A 112 23.32 -2.28 5.49
N PRO A 113 23.11 -3.53 5.92
CA PRO A 113 21.86 -4.00 6.48
C PRO A 113 21.50 -3.32 7.80
N VAL A 114 20.20 -3.23 8.09
CA VAL A 114 19.64 -2.83 9.39
C VAL A 114 19.93 -3.95 10.38
N VAL A 115 20.38 -3.63 11.57
CA VAL A 115 20.60 -4.61 12.65
C VAL A 115 19.40 -4.64 13.58
N VAL A 116 18.88 -3.47 13.91
CA VAL A 116 17.68 -3.29 14.73
C VAL A 116 16.72 -2.33 14.03
N PRO A 117 15.40 -2.40 14.26
CA PRO A 117 14.44 -1.50 13.60
C PRO A 117 14.72 -0.01 13.79
N GLU A 118 15.31 0.37 14.93
CA GLU A 118 15.68 1.75 15.27
C GLU A 118 16.70 2.35 14.30
N ASP A 119 17.56 1.54 13.69
CA ASP A 119 18.53 1.99 12.68
C ASP A 119 17.85 2.67 11.48
N ILE A 120 16.57 2.37 11.23
CA ILE A 120 15.80 2.97 10.15
C ILE A 120 15.60 4.46 10.37
N ALA A 121 15.35 4.88 11.61
CA ALA A 121 15.17 6.29 11.93
C ALA A 121 16.43 7.10 11.61
N ASP A 122 17.60 6.57 11.94
CA ASP A 122 18.88 7.20 11.62
C ASP A 122 19.14 7.26 10.11
N ARG A 123 18.76 6.21 9.38
CA ARG A 123 18.86 6.18 7.92
C ARG A 123 17.95 7.19 7.25
N ALA A 124 16.70 7.27 7.70
CA ALA A 124 15.74 8.24 7.18
C ALA A 124 16.18 9.68 7.45
N ALA A 125 16.74 9.95 8.65
CA ALA A 125 17.25 11.27 9.02
C ALA A 125 18.51 11.68 8.24
N ASN A 126 19.36 10.72 7.88
CA ASN A 126 20.61 10.94 7.15
C ASN A 126 20.50 10.51 5.68
N GLY A 127 19.32 10.65 5.11
CA GLY A 127 18.90 10.09 3.83
C GLY A 127 19.93 10.17 2.71
N TYR A 128 20.03 9.10 1.96
CA TYR A 128 20.86 9.05 0.76
C TYR A 128 20.17 9.84 -0.36
N PRO A 129 20.89 10.69 -1.14
CA PRO A 129 20.28 11.58 -2.13
C PRO A 129 19.87 10.83 -3.41
N LEU A 130 19.08 9.79 -3.26
CA LEU A 130 18.52 9.00 -4.35
C LEU A 130 17.04 9.34 -4.51
N LYS A 131 16.63 9.50 -5.76
CA LYS A 131 15.22 9.61 -6.13
C LYS A 131 14.76 8.29 -6.71
N MET A 132 13.58 7.85 -6.37
CA MET A 132 12.99 6.60 -6.83
C MET A 132 11.63 6.87 -7.45
N MET A 133 11.43 6.36 -8.66
CA MET A 133 10.17 6.47 -9.39
C MET A 133 9.62 5.05 -9.64
N PRO A 134 8.65 4.57 -8.85
CA PRO A 134 8.01 3.28 -9.08
C PRO A 134 7.08 3.39 -10.29
N LEU A 135 7.45 2.76 -11.40
CA LEU A 135 6.67 2.80 -12.65
C LEU A 135 5.61 1.71 -12.77
N ALA A 136 5.68 0.68 -11.94
CA ALA A 136 4.61 -0.32 -11.84
C ALA A 136 3.48 0.22 -10.95
N PRO A 137 2.22 -0.23 -11.16
CA PRO A 137 1.14 0.09 -10.24
C PRO A 137 1.47 -0.30 -8.80
N LEU A 138 1.10 0.55 -7.83
CA LEU A 138 1.41 0.33 -6.40
C LEU A 138 0.77 -0.94 -5.81
N MET A 139 -0.15 -1.58 -6.51
CA MET A 139 -0.69 -2.89 -6.14
C MET A 139 0.27 -4.05 -6.43
N HIS A 140 1.31 -3.85 -7.23
CA HIS A 140 2.30 -4.88 -7.56
C HIS A 140 3.50 -4.82 -6.61
N GLY A 141 4.00 -6.01 -6.22
CA GLY A 141 5.10 -6.15 -5.29
C GLY A 141 6.32 -5.30 -5.63
N ALA A 142 6.71 -5.22 -6.91
CA ALA A 142 7.85 -4.41 -7.34
C ALA A 142 7.71 -2.92 -6.96
N ALA A 143 6.54 -2.32 -7.18
CA ALA A 143 6.30 -0.93 -6.81
C ALA A 143 6.13 -0.75 -5.30
N ILE A 144 5.44 -1.67 -4.62
CA ILE A 144 5.30 -1.66 -3.16
C ILE A 144 6.69 -1.69 -2.51
N TRP A 145 7.55 -2.60 -2.93
CA TRP A 145 8.89 -2.75 -2.35
C TRP A 145 9.77 -1.54 -2.61
N ALA A 146 9.75 -1.01 -3.83
CA ALA A 146 10.47 0.20 -4.17
C ALA A 146 10.01 1.39 -3.32
N THR A 147 8.70 1.57 -3.18
CA THR A 147 8.10 2.66 -2.40
C THR A 147 8.44 2.54 -0.91
N TRP A 148 8.28 1.36 -0.31
CA TRP A 148 8.63 1.15 1.10
C TRP A 148 10.13 1.28 1.34
N SER A 149 10.98 0.77 0.43
CA SER A 149 12.42 0.98 0.51
C SER A 149 12.77 2.46 0.48
N ALA A 150 12.12 3.25 -0.36
CA ALA A 150 12.33 4.68 -0.42
C ALA A 150 11.91 5.38 0.88
N ILE A 151 10.69 5.11 1.37
CA ILE A 151 10.18 5.72 2.61
C ILE A 151 11.10 5.40 3.79
N LEU A 152 11.44 4.13 4.00
CA LEU A 152 12.21 3.70 5.16
C LEU A 152 13.69 4.08 5.11
N ASN A 153 14.21 4.45 3.95
CA ASN A 153 15.59 4.94 3.82
C ASN A 153 15.67 6.46 3.59
N GLY A 154 14.58 7.20 3.74
CA GLY A 154 14.55 8.66 3.58
C GLY A 154 14.82 9.14 2.16
N LEU A 155 14.49 8.32 1.15
CA LEU A 155 14.67 8.67 -0.25
C LEU A 155 13.49 9.52 -0.75
N THR A 156 13.71 10.26 -1.83
CA THR A 156 12.63 10.97 -2.51
C THR A 156 11.87 10.01 -3.42
N ILE A 157 10.53 10.01 -3.30
CA ILE A 157 9.66 9.27 -4.21
C ILE A 157 9.04 10.25 -5.19
N ILE A 158 9.11 9.92 -6.48
CA ILE A 158 8.44 10.63 -7.56
C ILE A 158 7.28 9.75 -8.01
N LEU A 159 6.07 10.28 -7.94
CA LEU A 159 4.85 9.59 -8.38
C LEU A 159 4.28 10.27 -9.62
N ASP A 160 3.97 9.47 -10.64
CA ASP A 160 3.23 9.93 -11.81
C ASP A 160 1.72 9.86 -11.52
N GLU A 161 1.02 11.00 -11.67
CA GLU A 161 -0.43 11.08 -11.47
C GLU A 161 -1.23 10.71 -12.72
N ASN A 162 -0.57 10.50 -13.87
CA ASN A 162 -1.24 10.12 -15.09
C ASN A 162 -1.79 8.70 -15.00
N LYS A 163 -3.04 8.53 -15.43
CA LYS A 163 -3.70 7.22 -15.48
C LYS A 163 -3.11 6.30 -16.57
N ALA A 164 -2.45 6.87 -17.58
CA ALA A 164 -1.84 6.14 -18.69
C ALA A 164 -0.32 6.36 -18.70
N PHE A 165 0.43 5.30 -18.89
CA PHE A 165 1.88 5.36 -19.00
C PHE A 165 2.28 6.15 -20.27
N GLN A 166 3.05 7.23 -20.08
CA GLN A 166 3.54 8.12 -21.12
C GLN A 166 5.07 8.21 -21.03
N PRO A 167 5.82 7.49 -21.87
CA PRO A 167 7.29 7.40 -21.77
C PRO A 167 7.99 8.76 -21.76
N GLU A 168 7.58 9.69 -22.66
CA GLU A 168 8.17 11.03 -22.75
C GLU A 168 7.99 11.79 -21.44
N HIS A 169 6.78 11.77 -20.86
CA HIS A 169 6.50 12.40 -19.58
C HIS A 169 7.33 11.83 -18.43
N ILE A 170 7.54 10.51 -18.44
CA ILE A 170 8.39 9.86 -17.41
C ILE A 170 9.84 10.34 -17.51
N PHE A 171 10.38 10.50 -18.71
CA PHE A 171 11.72 11.04 -18.90
C PHE A 171 11.82 12.51 -18.47
N ASP A 172 10.81 13.33 -18.79
CA ASP A 172 10.75 14.72 -18.36
C ASP A 172 10.72 14.85 -16.83
N MET A 173 10.02 13.94 -16.13
CA MET A 173 10.00 13.91 -14.66
C MET A 173 11.31 13.42 -14.05
N ALA A 174 12.14 12.71 -14.79
CA ALA A 174 13.40 12.14 -14.30
C ALA A 174 14.58 13.15 -14.38
N GLU A 175 14.46 14.20 -15.18
CA GLU A 175 15.42 15.30 -15.30
C GLU A 175 15.29 16.29 -14.14
#